data_8fc5ae5bb6e40f27a4a1b1fdeabf8e12
#
_entry.id   8fc5ae5bb6e40f27a4a1b1fdeabf8e12
#
_cell.length_a   1.000
_cell.length_b   1.000
_cell.length_c   1.000
_cell.angle_alpha   90.00
_cell.angle_beta   90.00
_cell.angle_gamma   90.00
#
_symmetry.space_group_name_H-M   'P 1'
#
loop_
_entity.id
_entity.type
_entity.pdbx_description
1 polymer ?
#
loop_
_entity_poly.entity_id
_entity_poly.type
_entity_poly.pdbx_seq_one_letter_code
_entity_poly.pdbx_strand_id
1 'polypeptide(L)'
;MTNPKLLLLSPAFHGYWKAIESSLEISGYQVRTHIYDAPGGVGARILNKLAHELPERFRPESLAAQATDKAIAVFNDYRPDIVLVIKGDKLGSRWWQVLEESGVRYGTWLYDELRRMEYTDDDLHRLGALASYSPLDAEHLRSKGFDVLDMPNAYDSHCQVTPTPEDAISFVGARYPGREQTLRELYAAGLPVRAYGRAWSRHPWDMARTYQFKDPGVPSAGDI
;
A
#
# COMPACT_ATOMS: atom_id res chain seq x y z
N MET A 1 3.71 -33.00 6.75
CA MET A 1 2.84 -31.96 7.32
C MET A 1 2.45 -31.05 6.17
N THR A 2 1.17 -30.74 6.00
CA THR A 2 0.72 -29.79 4.96
C THR A 2 1.06 -28.37 5.40
N ASN A 3 1.56 -27.55 4.49
CA ASN A 3 1.83 -26.15 4.77
C ASN A 3 0.53 -25.42 5.17
N PRO A 4 0.54 -24.58 6.21
CA PRO A 4 -0.65 -23.84 6.61
C PRO A 4 -1.09 -22.88 5.50
N LYS A 5 -2.40 -22.80 5.31
CA LYS A 5 -3.03 -21.89 4.32
C LYS A 5 -3.08 -20.48 4.87
N LEU A 6 -2.54 -19.54 4.12
CA LEU A 6 -2.58 -18.11 4.45
C LEU A 6 -3.32 -17.33 3.37
N LEU A 7 -4.35 -16.59 3.78
CA LEU A 7 -5.01 -15.63 2.91
C LEU A 7 -4.38 -14.25 3.13
N LEU A 8 -3.76 -13.71 2.08
CA LEU A 8 -3.22 -12.37 2.05
C LEU A 8 -4.24 -11.43 1.39
N LEU A 9 -4.79 -10.48 2.17
CA LEU A 9 -5.57 -9.38 1.62
C LEU A 9 -4.70 -8.14 1.52
N SER A 10 -4.60 -7.60 0.32
CA SER A 10 -3.71 -6.45 0.07
C SER A 10 -4.36 -5.47 -0.90
N PRO A 11 -4.05 -4.16 -0.79
CA PRO A 11 -4.32 -3.25 -1.88
C PRO A 11 -3.39 -3.55 -3.06
N ALA A 12 -3.79 -3.13 -4.27
CA ALA A 12 -2.99 -3.27 -5.50
C ALA A 12 -1.70 -2.43 -5.47
N PHE A 13 -1.54 -1.60 -4.49
CA PHE A 13 -0.55 -0.56 -4.31
C PHE A 13 0.85 -0.97 -4.76
N HIS A 14 1.30 -0.42 -5.88
CA HIS A 14 2.62 -0.64 -6.50
C HIS A 14 3.06 -2.10 -6.70
N GLY A 15 2.17 -3.07 -6.49
CA GLY A 15 2.49 -4.49 -6.62
C GLY A 15 3.35 -5.07 -5.50
N TYR A 16 3.53 -4.37 -4.38
CA TYR A 16 4.28 -4.85 -3.22
C TYR A 16 3.75 -6.16 -2.64
N TRP A 17 2.46 -6.43 -2.83
CA TRP A 17 1.85 -7.69 -2.43
C TRP A 17 2.57 -8.91 -3.01
N LYS A 18 3.20 -8.80 -4.20
CA LYS A 18 3.95 -9.91 -4.81
C LYS A 18 5.18 -10.30 -4.01
N ALA A 19 5.93 -9.31 -3.52
CA ALA A 19 7.09 -9.54 -2.66
C ALA A 19 6.66 -10.16 -1.31
N ILE A 20 5.54 -9.68 -0.76
CA ILE A 20 4.97 -10.21 0.49
C ILE A 20 4.51 -11.67 0.29
N GLU A 21 3.77 -11.95 -0.78
CA GLU A 21 3.31 -13.30 -1.15
C GLU A 21 4.50 -14.26 -1.27
N SER A 22 5.50 -13.89 -2.10
CA SER A 22 6.72 -14.70 -2.30
C SER A 22 7.46 -14.97 -0.99
N SER A 23 7.60 -13.96 -0.13
CA SER A 23 8.27 -14.11 1.17
C SER A 23 7.51 -15.04 2.11
N LEU A 24 6.18 -14.99 2.11
CA LEU A 24 5.33 -15.88 2.88
C LEU A 24 5.40 -17.33 2.36
N GLU A 25 5.44 -17.53 1.03
CA GLU A 25 5.61 -18.85 0.42
C GLU A 25 6.96 -19.46 0.77
N ILE A 26 8.03 -18.69 0.71
CA ILE A 26 9.38 -19.11 1.14
C ILE A 26 9.40 -19.46 2.63
N SER A 27 8.59 -18.77 3.43
CA SER A 27 8.43 -19.05 4.86
C SER A 27 7.58 -20.30 5.13
N GLY A 28 7.10 -21.01 4.10
CA GLY A 28 6.43 -22.30 4.21
C GLY A 28 4.90 -22.19 4.28
N TYR A 29 4.31 -21.06 3.92
CA TYR A 29 2.86 -20.95 3.82
C TYR A 29 2.36 -21.32 2.42
N GLN A 30 1.15 -21.87 2.34
CA GLN A 30 0.39 -21.93 1.10
C GLN A 30 -0.40 -20.63 1.00
N VAL A 31 0.01 -19.71 0.13
CA VAL A 31 -0.57 -18.37 0.07
C VAL A 31 -1.62 -18.26 -1.03
N ARG A 32 -2.74 -17.63 -0.71
CA ARG A 32 -3.68 -17.09 -1.70
C ARG A 32 -3.79 -15.59 -1.47
N THR A 33 -3.47 -14.80 -2.51
CA THR A 33 -3.59 -13.34 -2.43
C THR A 33 -4.90 -12.87 -3.05
N HIS A 34 -5.59 -11.97 -2.35
CA HIS A 34 -6.75 -11.25 -2.84
C HIS A 34 -6.50 -9.75 -2.79
N ILE A 35 -6.60 -9.10 -3.97
CA ILE A 35 -6.44 -7.66 -4.10
C ILE A 35 -7.81 -7.00 -3.99
N TYR A 36 -8.11 -6.44 -2.83
CA TYR A 36 -9.45 -6.00 -2.49
C TYR A 36 -9.88 -4.67 -3.16
N ASP A 37 -8.92 -3.84 -3.60
CA ASP A 37 -9.17 -2.57 -4.28
C ASP A 37 -8.91 -2.63 -5.80
N ALA A 38 -8.67 -3.84 -6.34
CA ALA A 38 -8.47 -4.01 -7.76
C ALA A 38 -9.76 -3.71 -8.53
N PRO A 39 -9.75 -2.73 -9.44
CA PRO A 39 -10.94 -2.42 -10.20
C PRO A 39 -11.31 -3.60 -11.11
N GLY A 40 -12.53 -4.09 -10.99
CA GLY A 40 -13.10 -5.09 -11.88
C GLY A 40 -13.34 -4.50 -13.27
N GLY A 41 -12.44 -4.75 -14.24
CA GLY A 41 -12.60 -4.33 -15.64
C GLY A 41 -12.30 -2.86 -15.95
N VAL A 42 -12.31 -2.51 -17.25
CA VAL A 42 -11.96 -1.16 -17.73
C VAL A 42 -12.96 -0.10 -17.27
N GLY A 43 -14.26 -0.43 -17.27
CA GLY A 43 -15.32 0.48 -16.82
C GLY A 43 -15.23 0.81 -15.32
N ALA A 44 -14.88 -0.17 -14.50
CA ALA A 44 -14.69 0.04 -13.05
C ALA A 44 -13.42 0.87 -12.75
N ARG A 45 -12.39 0.82 -13.59
CA ARG A 45 -11.20 1.70 -13.47
C ARG A 45 -11.56 3.16 -13.69
N ILE A 46 -12.41 3.46 -14.66
CA ILE A 46 -12.87 4.82 -14.95
C ILE A 46 -13.76 5.32 -13.81
N LEU A 47 -14.69 4.50 -13.35
CA LEU A 47 -15.58 4.81 -12.22
C LEU A 47 -14.80 5.04 -10.92
N ASN A 48 -13.82 4.20 -10.61
CA ASN A 48 -12.96 4.38 -9.44
C ASN A 48 -12.14 5.67 -9.53
N LYS A 49 -11.60 5.99 -10.71
CA LYS A 49 -10.87 7.24 -10.90
C LYS A 49 -11.75 8.46 -10.67
N LEU A 50 -12.97 8.46 -11.20
CA LEU A 50 -13.95 9.51 -10.98
C LEU A 50 -14.42 9.57 -9.51
N ALA A 51 -14.63 8.42 -8.87
CA ALA A 51 -15.02 8.34 -7.46
C ALA A 51 -13.93 8.85 -6.50
N HIS A 52 -12.65 8.68 -6.85
CA HIS A 52 -11.54 9.26 -6.07
C HIS A 52 -11.44 10.79 -6.19
N GLU A 53 -11.95 11.37 -7.26
CA GLU A 53 -12.02 12.83 -7.45
C GLU A 53 -13.26 13.44 -6.77
N LEU A 54 -14.25 12.61 -6.38
CA LEU A 54 -15.42 13.07 -5.67
C LEU A 54 -15.14 13.25 -4.17
N PRO A 55 -15.71 14.29 -3.53
CA PRO A 55 -15.73 14.40 -2.07
C PRO A 55 -16.29 13.11 -1.43
N GLU A 56 -15.76 12.71 -0.27
CA GLU A 56 -16.11 11.45 0.41
C GLU A 56 -17.61 11.19 0.53
N ARG A 57 -18.38 12.26 0.80
CA ARG A 57 -19.86 12.20 0.90
C ARG A 57 -20.57 11.73 -0.38
N PHE A 58 -19.89 11.70 -1.52
CA PHE A 58 -20.42 11.28 -2.82
C PHE A 58 -19.78 9.99 -3.33
N ARG A 59 -18.89 9.37 -2.55
CA ARG A 59 -18.33 8.06 -2.92
C ARG A 59 -19.43 7.00 -2.79
N PRO A 60 -19.63 6.15 -3.83
CA PRO A 60 -20.62 5.11 -3.74
C PRO A 60 -20.27 4.13 -2.61
N GLU A 61 -21.09 4.01 -1.58
CA GLU A 61 -20.99 2.95 -0.55
C GLU A 61 -20.90 1.55 -1.18
N SER A 62 -21.44 1.41 -2.39
CA SER A 62 -21.40 0.17 -3.17
C SER A 62 -20.01 -0.37 -3.48
N LEU A 63 -18.98 0.48 -3.56
CA LEU A 63 -17.60 0.01 -3.88
C LEU A 63 -16.93 -0.66 -2.69
N ALA A 64 -17.04 -0.09 -1.50
CA ALA A 64 -16.53 -0.70 -0.27
C ALA A 64 -17.30 -1.98 0.06
N ALA A 65 -18.62 -1.98 -0.12
CA ALA A 65 -19.45 -3.17 0.06
C ALA A 65 -19.03 -4.29 -0.91
N GLN A 66 -18.84 -4.00 -2.19
CA GLN A 66 -18.38 -4.99 -3.18
C GLN A 66 -16.99 -5.55 -2.87
N ALA A 67 -16.04 -4.70 -2.42
CA ALA A 67 -14.71 -5.15 -2.01
C ALA A 67 -14.81 -6.12 -0.82
N THR A 68 -15.63 -5.78 0.15
CA THR A 68 -15.91 -6.58 1.34
C THR A 68 -16.55 -7.92 0.98
N ASP A 69 -17.59 -7.93 0.15
CA ASP A 69 -18.27 -9.16 -0.26
C ASP A 69 -17.36 -10.11 -1.04
N LYS A 70 -16.49 -9.58 -1.91
CA LYS A 70 -15.49 -10.38 -2.62
C LYS A 70 -14.45 -10.96 -1.67
N ALA A 71 -13.97 -10.18 -0.70
CA ALA A 71 -13.03 -10.65 0.30
C ALA A 71 -13.64 -11.81 1.13
N ILE A 72 -14.89 -11.68 1.56
CA ILE A 72 -15.63 -12.72 2.27
C ILE A 72 -15.82 -13.97 1.39
N ALA A 73 -16.15 -13.81 0.11
CA ALA A 73 -16.30 -14.95 -0.80
C ALA A 73 -14.99 -15.72 -0.96
N VAL A 74 -13.86 -15.03 -1.11
CA VAL A 74 -12.53 -15.66 -1.21
C VAL A 74 -12.15 -16.35 0.08
N PHE A 75 -12.44 -15.75 1.24
CA PHE A 75 -12.21 -16.34 2.56
C PHE A 75 -12.98 -17.66 2.72
N ASN A 76 -14.28 -17.66 2.40
CA ASN A 76 -15.13 -18.84 2.52
C ASN A 76 -14.74 -19.97 1.55
N ASP A 77 -14.29 -19.63 0.34
CA ASP A 77 -13.82 -20.60 -0.65
C ASP A 77 -12.47 -21.20 -0.25
N TYR A 78 -11.53 -20.36 0.17
CA TYR A 78 -10.16 -20.81 0.47
C TYR A 78 -10.03 -21.52 1.81
N ARG A 79 -10.82 -21.10 2.81
CA ARG A 79 -10.77 -21.60 4.18
C ARG A 79 -9.34 -21.58 4.75
N PRO A 80 -8.78 -20.40 4.96
CA PRO A 80 -7.41 -20.23 5.43
C PRO A 80 -7.27 -20.61 6.92
N ASP A 81 -6.06 -21.01 7.32
CA ASP A 81 -5.66 -21.19 8.72
C ASP A 81 -5.26 -19.84 9.35
N ILE A 82 -4.81 -18.91 8.52
CA ILE A 82 -4.32 -17.59 8.93
C ILE A 82 -4.77 -16.56 7.88
N VAL A 83 -5.11 -15.34 8.33
CA VAL A 83 -5.38 -14.19 7.46
C VAL A 83 -4.43 -13.05 7.81
N LEU A 84 -3.74 -12.53 6.78
CA LEU A 84 -2.96 -11.30 6.88
C LEU A 84 -3.61 -10.21 6.05
N VAL A 85 -3.97 -9.11 6.69
CA VAL A 85 -4.56 -7.94 6.04
C VAL A 85 -3.51 -6.83 5.95
N ILE A 86 -3.25 -6.36 4.75
CA ILE A 86 -2.41 -5.18 4.53
C ILE A 86 -3.31 -3.97 4.41
N LYS A 87 -3.09 -2.99 5.27
CA LYS A 87 -3.86 -1.74 5.37
C LYS A 87 -5.32 -1.99 5.78
N GLY A 88 -6.20 -2.45 4.94
CA GLY A 88 -7.56 -2.92 5.25
C GLY A 88 -8.62 -1.84 5.48
N ASP A 89 -8.27 -0.56 5.52
CA ASP A 89 -9.15 0.58 5.84
C ASP A 89 -10.28 0.83 4.81
N LYS A 90 -10.27 0.08 3.70
CA LYS A 90 -11.34 0.11 2.69
C LYS A 90 -12.28 -1.10 2.78
N LEU A 91 -12.01 -2.00 3.71
CA LEU A 91 -12.89 -3.13 3.99
C LEU A 91 -13.93 -2.73 5.04
N GLY A 92 -15.21 -3.01 4.75
CA GLY A 92 -16.30 -2.68 5.66
C GLY A 92 -16.30 -3.52 6.94
N SER A 93 -17.02 -3.05 7.97
CA SER A 93 -17.13 -3.70 9.28
C SER A 93 -17.53 -5.17 9.22
N ARG A 94 -18.32 -5.56 8.22
CA ARG A 94 -18.73 -6.96 7.99
C ARG A 94 -17.56 -7.89 7.73
N TRP A 95 -16.44 -7.42 7.13
CA TRP A 95 -15.24 -8.22 6.95
C TRP A 95 -14.64 -8.61 8.30
N TRP A 96 -14.50 -7.64 9.18
CA TRP A 96 -13.92 -7.86 10.52
C TRP A 96 -14.81 -8.77 11.36
N GLN A 97 -16.13 -8.58 11.29
CA GLN A 97 -17.08 -9.45 11.95
C GLN A 97 -16.97 -10.91 11.51
N VAL A 98 -16.80 -11.17 10.21
CA VAL A 98 -16.62 -12.53 9.68
C VAL A 98 -15.32 -13.16 10.22
N LEU A 99 -14.24 -12.40 10.33
CA LEU A 99 -12.99 -12.92 10.91
C LEU A 99 -13.16 -13.26 12.39
N GLU A 100 -13.77 -12.39 13.18
CA GLU A 100 -14.06 -12.60 14.60
C GLU A 100 -14.91 -13.86 14.80
N GLU A 101 -16.03 -13.98 14.08
CA GLU A 101 -16.97 -15.10 14.19
C GLU A 101 -16.37 -16.44 13.73
N SER A 102 -15.45 -16.41 12.79
CA SER A 102 -14.80 -17.61 12.25
C SER A 102 -13.80 -18.25 13.22
N GLY A 103 -13.26 -17.47 14.16
CA GLY A 103 -12.19 -17.90 15.06
C GLY A 103 -10.85 -18.13 14.36
N VAL A 104 -10.68 -17.75 13.08
CA VAL A 104 -9.41 -17.83 12.37
C VAL A 104 -8.39 -16.89 12.99
N ARG A 105 -7.12 -17.27 13.00
CA ARG A 105 -6.05 -16.34 13.41
C ARG A 105 -5.86 -15.27 12.33
N TYR A 106 -5.88 -14.01 12.72
CA TYR A 106 -5.65 -12.92 11.79
C TYR A 106 -4.89 -11.76 12.42
N GLY A 107 -4.29 -10.97 11.55
CA GLY A 107 -3.60 -9.75 11.93
C GLY A 107 -3.59 -8.73 10.79
N THR A 108 -3.36 -7.49 11.15
CA THR A 108 -3.33 -6.36 10.23
C THR A 108 -1.98 -5.66 10.29
N TRP A 109 -1.34 -5.60 9.14
CA TRP A 109 -0.19 -4.74 8.95
C TRP A 109 -0.66 -3.36 8.54
N LEU A 110 -0.54 -2.40 9.47
CA LEU A 110 -0.79 -0.98 9.23
C LEU A 110 0.32 -0.44 8.31
N TYR A 111 0.11 -0.61 7.03
CA TYR A 111 1.09 -0.35 5.98
C TYR A 111 1.30 1.14 5.71
N ASP A 112 0.47 2.01 6.29
CA ASP A 112 0.54 3.47 6.21
C ASP A 112 0.48 4.06 7.63
N GLU A 113 0.81 5.34 7.80
CA GLU A 113 0.62 6.04 9.07
C GLU A 113 -0.87 6.11 9.43
N LEU A 114 -1.22 5.95 10.71
CA LEU A 114 -2.61 5.97 11.18
C LEU A 114 -3.38 7.22 10.72
N ARG A 115 -2.73 8.39 10.75
CA ARG A 115 -3.33 9.66 10.28
C ARG A 115 -3.72 9.66 8.79
N ARG A 116 -3.29 8.66 8.03
CA ARG A 116 -3.56 8.50 6.60
C ARG A 116 -4.51 7.34 6.32
N MET A 117 -4.99 6.69 7.36
CA MET A 117 -5.96 5.60 7.29
C MET A 117 -7.31 6.07 7.83
N GLU A 118 -8.37 5.39 7.40
CA GLU A 118 -9.76 5.71 7.76
C GLU A 118 -10.26 4.84 8.92
N TYR A 119 -9.38 4.53 9.90
CA TYR A 119 -9.76 3.77 11.10
C TYR A 119 -10.17 4.68 12.24
N THR A 120 -11.28 4.32 12.90
CA THR A 120 -11.67 4.85 14.21
C THR A 120 -10.99 4.04 15.32
N ASP A 121 -11.00 4.55 16.55
CA ASP A 121 -10.49 3.79 17.71
C ASP A 121 -11.26 2.47 17.90
N ASP A 122 -12.56 2.45 17.64
CA ASP A 122 -13.39 1.23 17.73
C ASP A 122 -13.01 0.21 16.64
N ASP A 123 -12.65 0.67 15.45
CA ASP A 123 -12.18 -0.23 14.39
C ASP A 123 -10.90 -0.93 14.78
N LEU A 124 -9.95 -0.20 15.41
CA LEU A 124 -8.65 -0.74 15.79
C LEU A 124 -8.75 -1.99 16.67
N HIS A 125 -9.75 -2.08 17.53
CA HIS A 125 -9.98 -3.25 18.40
C HIS A 125 -10.36 -4.51 17.62
N ARG A 126 -10.80 -4.37 16.38
CA ARG A 126 -11.26 -5.47 15.51
C ARG A 126 -10.20 -5.95 14.52
N LEU A 127 -9.03 -5.34 14.50
CA LEU A 127 -8.01 -5.64 13.48
C LEU A 127 -7.15 -6.86 13.78
N GLY A 128 -7.36 -7.54 14.91
CA GLY A 128 -6.56 -8.66 15.37
C GLY A 128 -5.17 -8.22 15.85
N ALA A 129 -4.16 -9.04 15.60
CA ALA A 129 -2.77 -8.68 15.89
C ALA A 129 -2.32 -7.52 14.98
N LEU A 130 -1.68 -6.50 15.57
CA LEU A 130 -1.27 -5.31 14.83
C LEU A 130 0.23 -5.28 14.57
N ALA A 131 0.61 -4.79 13.40
CA ALA A 131 1.98 -4.44 13.07
C ALA A 131 2.05 -3.06 12.43
N SER A 132 3.02 -2.23 12.81
CA SER A 132 3.25 -0.89 12.24
C SER A 132 4.72 -0.67 11.93
N TYR A 133 5.00 0.04 10.82
CA TYR A 133 6.36 0.49 10.52
C TYR A 133 6.69 1.84 11.16
N SER A 134 5.68 2.56 11.64
CA SER A 134 5.82 3.86 12.27
C SER A 134 6.03 3.68 13.78
N PRO A 135 7.21 3.99 14.31
CA PRO A 135 7.44 3.90 15.76
C PRO A 135 6.50 4.80 16.57
N LEU A 136 6.14 5.96 16.02
CA LEU A 136 5.21 6.90 16.67
C LEU A 136 3.79 6.32 16.77
N ASP A 137 3.32 5.68 15.72
CA ASP A 137 2.01 5.02 15.73
C ASP A 137 2.03 3.81 16.65
N ALA A 138 3.10 3.02 16.63
CA ALA A 138 3.24 1.87 17.52
C ALA A 138 3.26 2.29 19.00
N GLU A 139 3.98 3.34 19.35
CA GLU A 139 3.98 3.92 20.71
C GLU A 139 2.60 4.44 21.09
N HIS A 140 1.95 5.18 20.19
CA HIS A 140 0.60 5.69 20.40
C HIS A 140 -0.41 4.56 20.65
N LEU A 141 -0.39 3.51 19.84
CA LEU A 141 -1.27 2.36 19.99
C LEU A 141 -1.00 1.60 21.29
N ARG A 142 0.26 1.40 21.66
CA ARG A 142 0.62 0.77 22.95
C ARG A 142 0.15 1.60 24.15
N SER A 143 0.22 2.91 24.06
CA SER A 143 -0.32 3.79 25.11
C SER A 143 -1.83 3.65 25.29
N LYS A 144 -2.55 3.20 24.26
CA LYS A 144 -3.97 2.86 24.29
C LYS A 144 -4.25 1.39 24.67
N GLY A 145 -3.21 0.60 24.98
CA GLY A 145 -3.34 -0.79 25.41
C GLY A 145 -3.32 -1.83 24.30
N PHE A 146 -3.01 -1.46 23.06
CA PHE A 146 -2.85 -2.41 21.97
C PHE A 146 -1.49 -3.11 22.01
N ASP A 147 -1.47 -4.41 21.70
CA ASP A 147 -0.23 -5.13 21.41
C ASP A 147 0.15 -4.91 19.95
N VAL A 148 1.27 -4.25 19.70
CA VAL A 148 1.69 -3.85 18.35
C VAL A 148 3.12 -4.30 18.10
N LEU A 149 3.32 -5.06 17.04
CA LEU A 149 4.63 -5.43 16.53
C LEU A 149 5.27 -4.24 15.80
N ASP A 150 6.47 -3.85 16.21
CA ASP A 150 7.31 -2.95 15.42
C ASP A 150 7.83 -3.73 14.21
N MET A 151 7.39 -3.32 13.02
CA MET A 151 7.80 -3.95 11.77
C MET A 151 8.38 -2.89 10.85
N PRO A 152 9.70 -2.68 10.86
CA PRO A 152 10.34 -1.66 10.05
C PRO A 152 10.13 -1.94 8.56
N ASN A 153 10.27 -0.88 7.75
CA ASN A 153 10.24 -1.03 6.30
C ASN A 153 11.31 -2.04 5.85
N ALA A 154 10.89 -2.91 4.93
CA ALA A 154 11.74 -3.92 4.34
C ALA A 154 11.86 -3.70 2.83
N TYR A 155 12.85 -4.32 2.23
CA TYR A 155 13.02 -4.39 0.78
C TYR A 155 12.82 -5.82 0.30
N ASP A 156 12.45 -5.96 -0.96
CA ASP A 156 12.37 -7.28 -1.60
C ASP A 156 13.80 -7.79 -1.87
N SER A 157 14.27 -8.73 -1.05
CA SER A 157 15.60 -9.33 -1.17
C SER A 157 15.75 -10.21 -2.43
N HIS A 158 14.64 -10.56 -3.09
CA HIS A 158 14.64 -11.33 -4.34
C HIS A 158 14.65 -10.43 -5.57
N CYS A 159 14.51 -9.10 -5.41
CA CYS A 159 14.63 -8.15 -6.49
C CYS A 159 16.07 -8.12 -6.99
N GLN A 160 16.26 -8.57 -8.24
CA GLN A 160 17.57 -8.47 -8.88
C GLN A 160 17.82 -7.02 -9.28
N VAL A 161 18.83 -6.41 -8.67
CA VAL A 161 19.29 -5.07 -9.01
C VAL A 161 20.63 -5.20 -9.73
N THR A 162 20.72 -4.68 -10.95
CA THR A 162 21.99 -4.51 -11.64
C THR A 162 22.49 -3.09 -11.35
N PRO A 163 23.53 -2.91 -10.54
CA PRO A 163 24.05 -1.60 -10.24
C PRO A 163 24.59 -0.95 -11.53
N THR A 164 24.09 0.22 -11.87
CA THR A 164 24.64 1.06 -12.92
C THR A 164 25.18 2.32 -12.25
N PRO A 165 26.49 2.59 -12.33
CA PRO A 165 27.05 3.82 -11.80
C PRO A 165 26.39 5.03 -12.47
N GLU A 166 25.95 5.96 -11.66
CA GLU A 166 25.42 7.26 -12.12
C GLU A 166 26.23 8.39 -11.47
N ASP A 167 26.51 9.42 -12.24
CA ASP A 167 27.22 10.62 -11.75
C ASP A 167 26.23 11.62 -11.10
N ALA A 168 25.08 11.14 -10.64
CA ALA A 168 24.05 11.98 -10.10
C ALA A 168 23.39 11.38 -8.84
N ILE A 169 22.87 12.24 -7.98
CA ILE A 169 22.02 11.84 -6.87
C ILE A 169 20.65 11.49 -7.44
N SER A 170 20.27 10.21 -7.36
CA SER A 170 18.98 9.74 -7.85
C SER A 170 17.93 9.79 -6.75
N PHE A 171 16.81 10.47 -7.01
CA PHE A 171 15.62 10.48 -6.17
C PHE A 171 14.50 9.69 -6.85
N VAL A 172 13.93 8.70 -6.17
CA VAL A 172 12.80 7.93 -6.68
C VAL A 172 11.57 8.22 -5.83
N GLY A 173 10.52 8.77 -6.43
CA GLY A 173 9.27 9.07 -5.74
C GLY A 173 8.41 10.11 -6.46
N ALA A 174 7.16 10.29 -6.02
CA ALA A 174 6.28 11.31 -6.57
C ALA A 174 6.74 12.73 -6.19
N ARG A 175 6.47 13.69 -7.08
CA ARG A 175 6.73 15.10 -6.84
C ARG A 175 5.74 15.64 -5.81
N TYR A 176 6.26 16.11 -4.69
CA TYR A 176 5.55 16.92 -3.69
C TYR A 176 6.37 18.18 -3.41
N PRO A 177 5.73 19.29 -2.95
CA PRO A 177 6.43 20.56 -2.76
C PRO A 177 7.72 20.48 -1.94
N GLY A 178 7.70 19.79 -0.80
CA GLY A 178 8.88 19.65 0.04
C GLY A 178 10.00 18.84 -0.62
N ARG A 179 9.67 17.80 -1.38
CA ARG A 179 10.66 17.00 -2.12
C ARG A 179 11.29 17.80 -3.24
N GLU A 180 10.45 18.55 -3.96
CA GLU A 180 10.92 19.44 -5.02
C GLU A 180 11.86 20.52 -4.47
N GLN A 181 11.51 21.13 -3.36
CA GLN A 181 12.37 22.11 -2.71
C GLN A 181 13.73 21.53 -2.34
N THR A 182 13.77 20.35 -1.70
CA THR A 182 15.03 19.69 -1.35
C THR A 182 15.90 19.41 -2.58
N LEU A 183 15.30 18.90 -3.68
CA LEU A 183 16.06 18.63 -4.91
C LEU A 183 16.59 19.90 -5.56
N ARG A 184 15.84 21.01 -5.50
CA ARG A 184 16.28 22.33 -5.98
C ARG A 184 17.45 22.85 -5.16
N GLU A 185 17.41 22.73 -3.85
CA GLU A 185 18.50 23.12 -2.95
C GLU A 185 19.78 22.35 -3.23
N LEU A 186 19.68 21.04 -3.44
CA LEU A 186 20.81 20.18 -3.84
C LEU A 186 21.38 20.62 -5.21
N TYR A 187 20.52 20.89 -6.19
CA TYR A 187 20.94 21.36 -7.51
C TYR A 187 21.61 22.75 -7.44
N ALA A 188 21.05 23.66 -6.67
CA ALA A 188 21.63 25.01 -6.46
C ALA A 188 22.97 24.94 -5.74
N ALA A 189 23.22 23.90 -4.93
CA ALA A 189 24.53 23.61 -4.31
C ALA A 189 25.55 22.99 -5.30
N GLY A 190 25.21 22.85 -6.59
CA GLY A 190 26.09 22.32 -7.62
C GLY A 190 26.12 20.78 -7.69
N LEU A 191 25.22 20.09 -7.02
CA LEU A 191 25.13 18.64 -7.06
C LEU A 191 24.26 18.19 -8.25
N PRO A 192 24.72 17.24 -9.06
CA PRO A 192 23.88 16.68 -10.12
C PRO A 192 22.75 15.86 -9.50
N VAL A 193 21.51 16.18 -9.81
CA VAL A 193 20.32 15.54 -9.25
C VAL A 193 19.41 15.04 -10.37
N ARG A 194 18.91 13.81 -10.24
CA ARG A 194 17.88 13.24 -11.11
C ARG A 194 16.68 12.79 -10.29
N ALA A 195 15.48 13.08 -10.75
CA ALA A 195 14.26 12.67 -10.08
C ALA A 195 13.43 11.75 -10.99
N TYR A 196 12.98 10.62 -10.41
CA TYR A 196 12.21 9.59 -11.08
C TYR A 196 10.87 9.41 -10.38
N GLY A 197 9.77 9.35 -11.14
CA GLY A 197 8.46 9.08 -10.59
C GLY A 197 7.37 10.00 -11.12
N ARG A 198 6.19 9.94 -10.45
CA ARG A 198 5.00 10.65 -10.89
C ARG A 198 5.15 12.16 -10.74
N ALA A 199 4.65 12.90 -11.73
CA ALA A 199 4.52 14.37 -11.75
C ALA A 199 5.83 15.16 -11.83
N TRP A 200 6.97 14.53 -12.12
CA TRP A 200 8.22 15.25 -12.41
C TRP A 200 8.26 15.78 -13.85
N SER A 201 7.61 15.09 -14.79
CA SER A 201 7.46 15.56 -16.16
C SER A 201 6.19 16.38 -16.31
N ARG A 202 6.27 17.45 -17.12
CA ARG A 202 5.10 18.28 -17.50
C ARG A 202 4.30 17.71 -18.67
N HIS A 203 4.75 16.59 -19.27
CA HIS A 203 4.08 16.03 -20.42
C HIS A 203 2.76 15.37 -20.03
N PRO A 204 1.61 15.75 -20.67
CA PRO A 204 0.28 15.21 -20.29
C PRO A 204 0.19 13.70 -20.31
N TRP A 205 0.92 13.03 -21.21
CA TRP A 205 0.95 11.57 -21.34
C TRP A 205 1.69 10.87 -20.17
N ASP A 206 2.58 11.57 -19.49
CA ASP A 206 3.28 11.03 -18.31
C ASP A 206 2.38 11.04 -17.07
N MET A 207 1.32 11.87 -17.07
CA MET A 207 0.28 11.82 -16.04
C MET A 207 -0.62 10.57 -16.16
N ALA A 208 -0.74 10.01 -17.38
CA ALA A 208 -1.54 8.81 -17.63
C ALA A 208 -0.75 7.51 -17.47
N ARG A 209 0.57 7.55 -17.50
CA ARG A 209 1.45 6.40 -17.34
C ARG A 209 1.88 6.29 -15.88
N THR A 210 1.10 5.63 -15.09
CA THR A 210 1.50 5.11 -13.78
C THR A 210 2.72 4.21 -13.99
N TYR A 211 3.95 4.62 -13.62
CA TYR A 211 5.14 3.75 -13.53
C TYR A 211 6.05 3.55 -14.75
N GLN A 212 6.11 4.41 -15.70
CA GLN A 212 7.32 4.47 -16.51
C GLN A 212 8.28 5.45 -15.85
N PHE A 213 9.37 4.92 -15.32
CA PHE A 213 10.53 5.72 -14.96
C PHE A 213 11.03 6.37 -16.26
N LYS A 214 10.77 7.64 -16.42
CA LYS A 214 11.44 8.47 -17.39
C LYS A 214 12.37 9.38 -16.61
N ASP A 215 13.57 9.51 -17.12
CA ASP A 215 14.45 10.61 -16.71
C ASP A 215 13.68 11.91 -16.95
N PRO A 216 13.24 12.64 -15.92
CA PRO A 216 12.48 13.87 -16.12
C PRO A 216 13.33 15.00 -16.70
N GLY A 217 14.61 14.71 -17.00
CA GLY A 217 15.60 15.75 -17.20
C GLY A 217 15.79 16.55 -15.89
N VAL A 218 16.97 17.00 -15.64
CA VAL A 218 17.21 18.01 -14.61
C VAL A 218 16.30 19.19 -14.96
N PRO A 219 15.41 19.67 -14.04
CA PRO A 219 14.64 20.87 -14.32
C PRO A 219 15.63 21.95 -14.71
N SER A 220 15.58 22.43 -15.95
CA SER A 220 16.41 23.56 -16.32
C SER A 220 16.03 24.74 -15.43
N ALA A 221 16.96 25.64 -15.12
CA ALA A 221 16.70 26.81 -14.29
C ALA A 221 15.55 27.71 -14.81
N GLY A 222 15.10 27.48 -16.05
CA GLY A 222 13.95 28.13 -16.68
C GLY A 222 12.61 27.39 -16.51
N ASP A 223 12.58 26.17 -15.93
CA ASP A 223 11.39 25.35 -15.68
C ASP A 223 10.85 25.48 -14.26
N ILE A 224 11.45 26.42 -13.52
CA ILE A 224 11.16 26.69 -12.12
C ILE A 224 10.32 27.94 -11.98
#